data_6ca8f54e10cfe6132733178f360bc440
#
_entry.id   6ca8f54e10cfe6132733178f360bc440
#
_cell.length_a   1.000
_cell.length_b   1.000
_cell.length_c   1.000
_cell.angle_alpha   90.00
_cell.angle_beta   90.00
_cell.angle_gamma   90.00
#
_symmetry.space_group_name_H-M   'P 1'
#
loop_
_entity.id
_entity.type
_entity.pdbx_description
1 polymer ?
#
loop_
_entity_poly.entity_id
_entity_poly.type
_entity_poly.pdbx_seq_one_letter_code
_entity_poly.pdbx_strand_id
1 'polypeptide(L)'
;MSIKLKGTKFEIQVWEEIKKIPKGSVKTYKEIACILDKPNSSRAVANACAKNPLIIEIPCHRVIRSDGRLGGYSARGGIKTKLSLLRSEKVDI
;
A
#
# COMPACT_ATOMS: atom_id res chain seq x y z
N MET A 1 -10.83 10.05 -17.50
CA MET A 1 -9.59 10.83 -17.53
C MET A 1 -8.65 10.31 -16.45
N SER A 2 -7.44 9.96 -16.82
CA SER A 2 -6.48 9.42 -15.86
C SER A 2 -5.77 10.57 -15.14
N ILE A 3 -5.60 10.41 -13.83
CA ILE A 3 -4.79 11.36 -13.05
C ILE A 3 -3.33 11.02 -13.29
N LYS A 4 -2.55 12.03 -13.67
CA LYS A 4 -1.13 11.84 -13.89
C LYS A 4 -0.40 11.81 -12.55
N LEU A 5 0.08 10.65 -12.16
CA LEU A 5 0.81 10.48 -10.91
C LEU A 5 2.25 10.98 -11.08
N LYS A 6 2.71 11.73 -10.09
CA LYS A 6 4.09 12.21 -10.05
C LYS A 6 4.92 11.33 -9.12
N GLY A 7 5.95 10.69 -9.68
CA GLY A 7 6.83 9.85 -8.90
C GLY A 7 7.81 9.15 -9.83
N THR A 8 8.70 8.35 -9.26
CA THR A 8 9.59 7.53 -10.06
C THR A 8 8.79 6.45 -10.77
N LYS A 9 9.38 5.85 -11.80
CA LYS A 9 8.73 4.74 -12.51
C LYS A 9 8.36 3.61 -11.54
N PHE A 10 9.26 3.28 -10.61
CA PHE A 10 9.00 2.25 -9.61
C PHE A 10 7.84 2.63 -8.69
N GLU A 11 7.82 3.87 -8.19
CA GLU A 11 6.74 4.34 -7.33
C GLU A 11 5.39 4.25 -8.03
N ILE A 12 5.33 4.67 -9.28
CA ILE A 12 4.08 4.59 -10.06
C ILE A 12 3.63 3.14 -10.23
N GLN A 13 4.56 2.22 -10.50
CA GLN A 13 4.25 0.81 -10.62
C GLN A 13 3.69 0.25 -9.31
N VAL A 14 4.27 0.64 -8.17
CA VAL A 14 3.78 0.23 -6.85
C VAL A 14 2.35 0.73 -6.65
N TRP A 15 2.11 2.01 -6.90
CA TRP A 15 0.78 2.61 -6.71
C TRP A 15 -0.26 1.95 -7.59
N GLU A 16 0.06 1.62 -8.83
CA GLU A 16 -0.86 0.94 -9.74
C GLU A 16 -1.23 -0.45 -9.24
N GLU A 17 -0.26 -1.19 -8.68
CA GLU A 17 -0.54 -2.50 -8.10
C GLU A 17 -1.42 -2.40 -6.85
N ILE A 18 -1.17 -1.39 -6.01
CA ILE A 18 -1.97 -1.16 -4.81
C ILE A 18 -3.43 -0.85 -5.18
N LYS A 19 -3.65 -0.10 -6.23
CA LYS A 19 -5.01 0.22 -6.70
C LYS A 19 -5.82 -1.01 -7.05
N LYS A 20 -5.17 -2.12 -7.39
CA LYS A 20 -5.85 -3.36 -7.74
C LYS A 20 -6.29 -4.17 -6.54
N ILE A 21 -5.85 -3.84 -5.33
CA ILE A 21 -6.22 -4.58 -4.13
C ILE A 21 -7.68 -4.26 -3.78
N PRO A 22 -8.57 -5.26 -3.80
CA PRO A 22 -9.97 -4.98 -3.51
C PRO A 22 -10.21 -4.72 -2.03
N LYS A 23 -11.31 -4.04 -1.74
CA LYS A 23 -11.76 -3.81 -0.38
C LYS A 23 -11.97 -5.15 0.32
N GLY A 24 -11.47 -5.27 1.54
CA GLY A 24 -11.56 -6.52 2.30
C GLY A 24 -10.36 -7.44 2.10
N SER A 25 -9.42 -7.08 1.25
CA SER A 25 -8.21 -7.85 0.99
C SER A 25 -6.97 -7.03 1.33
N VAL A 26 -5.87 -7.72 1.56
CA VAL A 26 -4.58 -7.07 1.82
C VAL A 26 -3.49 -7.77 1.01
N LYS A 27 -2.39 -7.06 0.78
CA LYS A 27 -1.16 -7.65 0.25
C LYS A 27 0.00 -7.20 1.13
N THR A 28 1.06 -8.00 1.15
CA THR A 28 2.27 -7.59 1.87
C THR A 28 3.16 -6.77 0.95
N TYR A 29 4.07 -6.00 1.55
CA TYR A 29 5.07 -5.28 0.78
C TYR A 29 5.89 -6.23 -0.08
N LYS A 30 6.19 -7.42 0.46
CA LYS A 30 6.93 -8.44 -0.28
C LYS A 30 6.14 -8.96 -1.48
N GLU A 31 4.84 -9.18 -1.32
CA GLU A 31 4.00 -9.62 -2.43
C GLU A 31 4.00 -8.60 -3.57
N ILE A 32 3.87 -7.31 -3.24
CA ILE A 32 3.92 -6.25 -4.24
C ILE A 32 5.29 -6.26 -4.94
N ALA A 33 6.37 -6.38 -4.18
CA ALA A 33 7.72 -6.42 -4.74
C ALA A 33 7.88 -7.60 -5.70
N CYS A 34 7.35 -8.77 -5.34
CA CYS A 34 7.41 -9.96 -6.20
C CYS A 34 6.60 -9.77 -7.49
N ILE A 35 5.42 -9.15 -7.39
CA ILE A 35 4.59 -8.86 -8.57
C ILE A 35 5.35 -7.97 -9.55
N LEU A 36 6.15 -7.03 -9.03
CA LEU A 36 6.95 -6.13 -9.86
C LEU A 36 8.29 -6.74 -10.29
N ASP A 37 8.48 -8.04 -10.03
CA ASP A 37 9.70 -8.77 -10.38
C ASP A 37 10.95 -8.22 -9.67
N LYS A 38 10.76 -7.75 -8.44
CA LYS A 38 11.83 -7.20 -7.60
C LYS A 38 11.70 -7.70 -6.17
N PRO A 39 11.87 -9.02 -5.94
CA PRO A 39 11.54 -9.65 -4.65
C PRO A 39 12.33 -9.11 -3.46
N ASN A 40 13.47 -8.46 -3.69
CA ASN A 40 14.29 -7.90 -2.60
C ASN A 40 13.99 -6.42 -2.34
N SER A 41 12.92 -5.90 -2.91
CA SER A 41 12.61 -4.46 -2.85
C SER A 41 11.43 -4.13 -1.95
N SER A 42 11.12 -4.97 -0.95
CA SER A 42 9.98 -4.72 -0.06
C SER A 42 10.11 -3.38 0.69
N ARG A 43 11.33 -3.01 1.09
CA ARG A 43 11.56 -1.71 1.73
C ARG A 43 11.25 -0.55 0.78
N ALA A 44 11.64 -0.68 -0.49
CA ALA A 44 11.35 0.33 -1.49
C ALA A 44 9.84 0.45 -1.74
N VAL A 45 9.11 -0.67 -1.70
CA VAL A 45 7.65 -0.66 -1.78
C VAL A 45 7.06 0.10 -0.61
N ALA A 46 7.54 -0.15 0.62
CA ALA A 46 7.07 0.56 1.81
C ALA A 46 7.35 2.06 1.70
N ASN A 47 8.52 2.44 1.18
CA ASN A 47 8.86 3.84 0.97
C ASN A 47 7.93 4.49 -0.07
N ALA A 48 7.59 3.77 -1.14
CA ALA A 48 6.64 4.26 -2.14
C ALA A 48 5.25 4.46 -1.53
N CYS A 49 4.83 3.55 -0.65
CA CYS A 49 3.57 3.70 0.08
C CYS A 49 3.57 4.99 0.92
N ALA A 50 4.69 5.30 1.56
CA ALA A 50 4.81 6.50 2.38
C ALA A 50 4.70 7.79 1.54
N LYS A 51 4.98 7.72 0.26
CA LYS A 51 4.91 8.86 -0.67
C LYS A 51 3.62 8.91 -1.48
N ASN A 52 2.64 8.10 -1.13
CA ASN A 52 1.37 8.01 -1.85
C ASN A 52 0.71 9.39 -1.95
N PRO A 53 0.49 9.91 -3.18
CA PRO A 53 -0.13 11.22 -3.35
C PRO A 53 -1.66 11.21 -3.28
N LEU A 54 -2.28 10.04 -3.33
CA LEU A 54 -3.74 9.90 -3.38
C LEU A 54 -4.20 8.82 -2.39
N ILE A 55 -4.23 9.17 -1.12
CA ILE A 55 -4.42 8.23 -0.01
C ILE A 55 -5.66 7.34 -0.16
N ILE A 56 -6.76 7.86 -0.70
CA ILE A 56 -8.00 7.09 -0.84
C ILE A 56 -8.01 6.27 -2.13
N GLU A 57 -7.66 6.88 -3.26
CA GLU A 57 -7.68 6.20 -4.56
C GLU A 57 -6.58 5.13 -4.66
N ILE A 58 -5.48 5.35 -3.96
CA ILE A 58 -4.40 4.37 -3.87
C ILE A 58 -4.43 3.84 -2.43
N PRO A 59 -5.13 2.72 -2.18
CA PRO A 59 -5.42 2.28 -0.82
C PRO A 59 -4.23 1.64 -0.12
N CYS A 60 -3.23 2.44 0.21
CA CYS A 60 -2.01 1.97 0.89
C CYS A 60 -2.30 1.29 2.22
N HIS A 61 -3.44 1.58 2.85
CA HIS A 61 -3.83 0.90 4.08
C HIS A 61 -4.01 -0.61 3.89
N ARG A 62 -4.18 -1.07 2.64
CA ARG A 62 -4.32 -2.49 2.31
C ARG A 62 -2.99 -3.19 2.09
N VAL A 63 -1.88 -2.50 2.36
CA VAL A 63 -0.54 -3.12 2.25
C VAL A 63 0.06 -3.22 3.64
N ILE A 64 0.46 -4.43 4.03
CA ILE A 64 0.95 -4.71 5.38
C ILE A 64 2.32 -5.40 5.29
N ARG A 65 2.99 -5.57 6.44
CA ARG A 65 4.26 -6.26 6.51
C ARG A 65 4.06 -7.78 6.37
N SER A 66 5.08 -8.44 5.81
CA SER A 66 5.03 -9.90 5.63
C SER A 66 5.08 -10.68 6.95
N ASP A 67 5.49 -10.03 8.04
CA ASP A 67 5.50 -10.63 9.37
C ASP A 67 4.14 -10.52 10.09
N GLY A 68 3.11 -10.03 9.42
CA GLY A 68 1.78 -9.86 9.97
C GLY A 68 1.53 -8.53 10.66
N ARG A 69 2.55 -7.69 10.81
CA ARG A 69 2.38 -6.36 11.38
C ARG A 69 1.81 -5.41 10.34
N LEU A 70 1.13 -4.35 10.82
CA LEU A 70 0.49 -3.39 9.92
C LEU A 70 1.48 -2.59 9.06
N GLY A 71 2.66 -2.30 9.60
CA GLY A 71 3.57 -1.34 8.97
C GLY A 71 3.10 0.09 9.18
N GLY A 72 3.80 1.03 8.56
CA GLY A 72 3.48 2.44 8.68
C GLY A 72 2.30 2.86 7.82
N TYR A 73 1.81 4.08 8.09
CA TYR A 73 0.78 4.70 7.27
C TYR A 73 1.04 6.21 7.27
N SER A 74 1.16 6.79 6.08
CA SER A 74 1.56 8.17 5.93
C SER A 74 0.41 9.18 6.09
N ALA A 75 -0.83 8.70 6.07
CA ALA A 75 -1.98 9.56 6.23
C ALA A 75 -2.17 9.98 7.68
N ARG A 76 -3.02 11.01 7.89
CA ARG A 76 -3.33 11.53 9.20
C ARG A 76 -3.85 10.43 10.12
N GLY A 77 -3.35 10.36 11.34
CA GLY A 77 -3.71 9.35 12.31
C GLY A 77 -2.82 8.12 12.30
N GLY A 78 -1.97 7.98 11.26
CA GLY A 78 -0.97 6.91 11.19
C GLY A 78 -1.55 5.52 11.31
N ILE A 79 -0.90 4.66 12.10
CA ILE A 79 -1.28 3.25 12.25
C ILE A 79 -2.71 3.08 12.77
N LYS A 80 -3.17 3.97 13.64
CA LYS A 80 -4.56 3.89 14.16
C LYS A 80 -5.57 4.04 13.04
N THR A 81 -5.35 4.98 12.12
CA THR A 81 -6.22 5.16 10.97
C THR A 81 -6.17 3.96 10.05
N LYS A 82 -4.96 3.42 9.81
CA LYS A 82 -4.80 2.23 9.00
C LYS A 82 -5.60 1.05 9.56
N LEU A 83 -5.49 0.81 10.87
CA LEU A 83 -6.22 -0.26 11.53
C LEU A 83 -7.73 -0.05 11.43
N SER A 84 -8.19 1.18 11.66
CA SER A 84 -9.61 1.51 11.57
C SER A 84 -10.16 1.27 10.17
N LEU A 85 -9.43 1.68 9.13
CA LEU A 85 -9.83 1.46 7.75
C LEU A 85 -9.91 -0.03 7.41
N LEU A 86 -8.92 -0.81 7.82
CA LEU A 86 -8.92 -2.25 7.57
C LEU A 86 -10.08 -2.94 8.26
N ARG A 87 -10.38 -2.58 9.51
CA ARG A 87 -11.51 -3.14 10.24
C ARG A 87 -12.84 -2.76 9.59
N SER A 88 -12.96 -1.53 9.10
CA SER A 88 -14.17 -1.08 8.42
C SER A 88 -14.39 -1.85 7.11
N GLU A 89 -13.32 -2.36 6.50
CA GLU A 89 -13.39 -3.19 5.31
C GLU A 89 -13.50 -4.67 5.63
N LYS A 90 -13.70 -5.01 6.90
CA LYS A 90 -13.88 -6.37 7.39
C LYS A 90 -12.64 -7.26 7.20
N VAL A 91 -11.47 -6.65 7.24
CA VAL A 91 -10.22 -7.40 7.30
C VAL A 91 -10.02 -7.85 8.74
N ASP A 92 -9.76 -9.12 8.91
CA ASP A 92 -9.58 -9.72 10.24
C ASP A 92 -8.15 -9.46 10.71
N ILE A 93 -8.00 -8.47 11.57
CA ILE A 93 -6.72 -8.06 12.13
C ILE A 93 -6.82 -7.88 13.63
#